data_31ee7d3019ca072568a34269b71ef88e
#
_entry.id   31ee7d3019ca072568a34269b71ef88e
#
_cell.length_a   1.000
_cell.length_b   1.000
_cell.length_c   1.000
_cell.angle_alpha   90.00
_cell.angle_beta   90.00
_cell.angle_gamma   90.00
#
_symmetry.space_group_name_H-M   'P 1'
#
loop_
_entity.id
_entity.type
_entity.pdbx_description
1 polymer ?
#
loop_
_entity_poly.entity_id
_entity_poly.type
_entity_poly.pdbx_seq_one_letter_code
_entity_poly.pdbx_strand_id
1 'polypeptide(L)'
;MSENTQNQNPKQEQYSLNDDRRVKVLSPGALVAKRFFRNRLAVVGLSILVAMFLFSFVGGLVSPYGQDEQFFTYTQMSKEFVGVTRNDTMRFVVADGQNFGSIAQSKALEAVKKGNTEFNYKDVDYTVDILSDDFYVVYQGRDIMGYASRDLVNEADGAPKFSFDVKLAALTAMTAGEKDFAADGVDYTLDADGNILAGGEELGYVSRFVVSAADSSVVVTRDFKDRLEEAIDDNAAKFNYTDAEGSEAEYDIVYDASAKVWSVKQMTETYVYDRYAAPSKEHWLGTDTNGMDMLTRLMYGGRVSLIIGFIVVVIEASLGILMGGISGYFGGWIDNIIMRIVDVFYCIPSMPVIIIIGAAMDAMRVDSWKRMMYLMLILGFLGWPSIARLVRGQILSLREQEFMLATEACGIKVWHRIFRHLIPNVIPQLIVTCTMGLGSTILTAATLSFLGLGVKYPFASWGNIINDVNNAYVMTNYLFIWIPAGVCLLLTVLGFNFVGDGLRDAFDPKMKR
;
A
#
# COMPACT_ATOMS: atom_id res chain seq x y z
N MET A 1 46.11 -58.58 79.89
CA MET A 1 46.21 -58.66 78.43
C MET A 1 45.64 -57.40 77.85
N SER A 2 46.52 -56.59 77.40
CA SER A 2 46.35 -55.26 76.84
C SER A 2 46.08 -55.35 75.37
N GLU A 3 45.13 -54.56 74.86
CA GLU A 3 45.10 -54.22 73.44
C GLU A 3 44.89 -52.73 73.24
N ASN A 4 45.91 -52.17 72.68
CA ASN A 4 46.02 -50.78 72.23
C ASN A 4 45.16 -50.50 71.00
N THR A 5 44.23 -49.59 71.07
CA THR A 5 43.56 -49.06 69.90
C THR A 5 44.07 -47.64 69.65
N GLN A 6 44.96 -47.54 68.67
CA GLN A 6 45.48 -46.28 68.12
C GLN A 6 44.42 -45.54 67.38
N ASN A 7 44.08 -44.38 67.93
CA ASN A 7 43.19 -43.39 67.34
C ASN A 7 43.97 -42.64 66.23
N GLN A 8 43.74 -42.97 64.94
CA GLN A 8 44.30 -42.23 63.80
C GLN A 8 43.51 -40.98 63.59
N ASN A 9 44.01 -39.84 64.02
CA ASN A 9 43.55 -38.51 63.64
C ASN A 9 43.76 -38.32 62.13
N PRO A 10 42.76 -37.89 61.35
CA PRO A 10 42.96 -37.53 59.97
C PRO A 10 43.83 -36.27 59.92
N LYS A 11 44.91 -36.35 59.20
CA LYS A 11 45.85 -35.26 58.91
C LYS A 11 44.99 -34.05 58.35
N GLN A 12 44.91 -32.98 59.13
CA GLN A 12 44.56 -31.65 58.58
C GLN A 12 45.68 -31.26 57.63
N GLU A 13 45.39 -31.33 56.31
CA GLU A 13 46.26 -30.75 55.31
C GLU A 13 46.36 -29.25 55.57
N GLN A 14 47.48 -28.80 56.11
CA GLN A 14 47.82 -27.37 56.19
C GLN A 14 47.99 -26.81 54.79
N TYR A 15 47.02 -26.16 54.31
CA TYR A 15 47.08 -25.44 53.03
C TYR A 15 48.01 -24.25 53.17
N SER A 16 49.12 -24.27 52.45
CA SER A 16 50.04 -23.14 52.28
C SER A 16 49.28 -21.97 51.60
N LEU A 17 49.51 -20.77 52.11
CA LEU A 17 48.95 -19.52 51.50
C LEU A 17 49.46 -19.29 50.05
N ASN A 18 50.49 -20.04 49.60
CA ASN A 18 51.09 -19.97 48.27
C ASN A 18 50.68 -21.11 47.32
N ASP A 19 49.59 -21.83 47.60
CA ASP A 19 49.10 -22.85 46.70
C ASP A 19 48.32 -22.21 45.52
N ASP A 20 49.08 -21.76 44.52
CA ASP A 20 48.60 -21.12 43.29
C ASP A 20 47.69 -22.03 42.45
N ARG A 21 47.54 -23.32 42.83
CA ARG A 21 46.68 -24.26 42.09
C ARG A 21 45.18 -24.12 42.38
N ARG A 22 44.77 -23.33 43.40
CA ARG A 22 43.37 -23.26 43.85
C ARG A 22 42.60 -22.04 43.43
N VAL A 23 43.21 -20.99 42.98
CA VAL A 23 42.52 -19.80 42.51
C VAL A 23 42.77 -19.58 41.03
N LYS A 24 41.95 -20.20 40.18
CA LYS A 24 41.86 -19.74 38.80
C LYS A 24 41.36 -18.28 38.86
N VAL A 25 42.27 -17.34 38.72
CA VAL A 25 41.93 -15.93 38.56
C VAL A 25 41.20 -15.80 37.23
N LEU A 26 39.86 -15.76 37.31
CA LEU A 26 39.01 -15.53 36.14
C LEU A 26 39.19 -14.09 35.71
N SER A 27 39.32 -13.86 34.40
CA SER A 27 39.27 -12.48 33.86
C SER A 27 37.93 -11.81 34.26
N PRO A 28 37.91 -10.48 34.41
CA PRO A 28 36.68 -9.77 34.77
C PRO A 28 35.49 -10.13 33.88
N GLY A 29 35.71 -10.28 32.54
CA GLY A 29 34.70 -10.70 31.59
C GLY A 29 34.16 -12.11 31.83
N ALA A 30 35.07 -13.08 32.17
CA ALA A 30 34.68 -14.45 32.48
C ALA A 30 33.85 -14.54 33.77
N LEU A 31 34.11 -13.66 34.74
CA LEU A 31 33.34 -13.53 35.98
C LEU A 31 31.93 -13.02 35.69
N VAL A 32 31.82 -11.98 34.87
CA VAL A 32 30.52 -11.43 34.43
C VAL A 32 29.72 -12.48 33.66
N ALA A 33 30.31 -13.16 32.69
CA ALA A 33 29.68 -14.24 31.94
C ALA A 33 29.16 -15.35 32.87
N LYS A 34 30.01 -15.82 33.82
CA LYS A 34 29.61 -16.86 34.79
C LYS A 34 28.42 -16.42 35.66
N ARG A 35 28.39 -15.17 36.09
CA ARG A 35 27.27 -14.62 36.87
C ARG A 35 26.00 -14.51 36.02
N PHE A 36 26.12 -14.02 34.77
CA PHE A 36 25.03 -13.90 33.83
C PHE A 36 24.35 -15.25 33.57
N PHE A 37 25.10 -16.28 33.21
CA PHE A 37 24.55 -17.61 32.93
C PHE A 37 24.01 -18.34 34.17
N ARG A 38 24.29 -17.84 35.37
CA ARG A 38 23.65 -18.33 36.61
C ARG A 38 22.27 -17.73 36.85
N ASN A 39 21.95 -16.60 36.25
CA ASN A 39 20.64 -15.98 36.33
C ASN A 39 19.69 -16.64 35.32
N ARG A 40 18.69 -17.39 35.82
CA ARG A 40 17.75 -18.15 34.98
C ARG A 40 16.95 -17.25 34.03
N LEU A 41 16.51 -16.07 34.49
CA LEU A 41 15.75 -15.13 33.68
C LEU A 41 16.60 -14.56 32.53
N ALA A 42 17.88 -14.26 32.80
CA ALA A 42 18.81 -13.81 31.78
C ALA A 42 19.03 -14.86 30.68
N VAL A 43 19.15 -16.14 31.07
CA VAL A 43 19.29 -17.26 30.11
C VAL A 43 18.02 -17.44 29.28
N VAL A 44 16.83 -17.35 29.91
CA VAL A 44 15.55 -17.39 29.17
C VAL A 44 15.48 -16.22 28.17
N GLY A 45 15.79 -15.00 28.63
CA GLY A 45 15.82 -13.83 27.74
C GLY A 45 16.78 -13.98 26.56
N LEU A 46 17.99 -14.48 26.83
CA LEU A 46 18.98 -14.75 25.78
C LEU A 46 18.47 -15.81 24.78
N SER A 47 17.84 -16.88 25.30
CA SER A 47 17.28 -17.94 24.43
C SER A 47 16.17 -17.41 23.53
N ILE A 48 15.29 -16.56 24.07
CA ILE A 48 14.25 -15.87 23.30
C ILE A 48 14.88 -15.00 22.20
N LEU A 49 15.87 -14.17 22.56
CA LEU A 49 16.54 -13.32 21.56
C LEU A 49 17.23 -14.12 20.47
N VAL A 50 17.97 -15.18 20.84
CA VAL A 50 18.60 -16.06 19.86
C VAL A 50 17.56 -16.67 18.91
N ALA A 51 16.43 -17.15 19.44
CA ALA A 51 15.34 -17.67 18.63
C ALA A 51 14.76 -16.58 17.69
N MET A 52 14.55 -15.37 18.18
CA MET A 52 14.05 -14.26 17.38
C MET A 52 15.03 -13.80 16.30
N PHE A 53 16.34 -13.81 16.61
CA PHE A 53 17.38 -13.53 15.61
C PHE A 53 17.44 -14.61 14.53
N LEU A 54 17.42 -15.89 14.92
CA LEU A 54 17.39 -17.00 13.96
C LEU A 54 16.12 -16.93 13.09
N PHE A 55 14.97 -16.72 13.71
CA PHE A 55 13.71 -16.55 12.99
C PHE A 55 13.79 -15.41 11.95
N SER A 56 14.32 -14.25 12.34
CA SER A 56 14.34 -13.06 11.49
C SER A 56 15.40 -13.10 10.40
N PHE A 57 16.60 -13.61 10.69
CA PHE A 57 17.73 -13.56 9.75
C PHE A 57 17.91 -14.86 8.94
N VAL A 58 17.66 -16.00 9.56
CA VAL A 58 17.78 -17.31 8.89
C VAL A 58 16.44 -17.72 8.28
N GLY A 59 15.31 -17.48 8.97
CA GLY A 59 13.99 -17.84 8.50
C GLY A 59 13.68 -17.29 7.10
N GLY A 60 13.96 -16.03 6.86
CA GLY A 60 13.75 -15.41 5.54
C GLY A 60 14.64 -15.99 4.41
N LEU A 61 15.74 -16.70 4.74
CA LEU A 61 16.55 -17.42 3.75
C LEU A 61 16.02 -18.82 3.45
N VAL A 62 15.26 -19.39 4.38
CA VAL A 62 14.67 -20.73 4.27
C VAL A 62 13.25 -20.65 3.69
N SER A 63 12.59 -19.50 3.77
CA SER A 63 11.28 -19.29 3.17
C SER A 63 11.32 -19.57 1.66
N PRO A 64 10.36 -20.33 1.13
CA PRO A 64 10.24 -20.55 -0.32
C PRO A 64 9.79 -19.30 -1.07
N TYR A 65 9.30 -18.27 -0.36
CA TYR A 65 8.70 -17.07 -0.93
C TYR A 65 9.62 -15.85 -0.79
N GLY A 66 9.55 -14.95 -1.78
CA GLY A 66 10.22 -13.66 -1.76
C GLY A 66 9.61 -12.68 -0.74
N GLN A 67 10.38 -11.65 -0.38
CA GLN A 67 9.92 -10.62 0.59
C GLN A 67 8.72 -9.81 0.07
N ASP A 68 8.66 -9.59 -1.21
CA ASP A 68 7.72 -8.74 -1.94
C ASP A 68 6.88 -9.52 -2.96
N GLU A 69 6.93 -10.85 -2.89
CA GLU A 69 6.15 -11.74 -3.73
C GLU A 69 4.68 -11.67 -3.36
N GLN A 70 3.83 -11.38 -4.37
CA GLN A 70 2.39 -11.26 -4.21
C GLN A 70 1.71 -12.45 -4.87
N PHE A 71 0.73 -13.01 -4.18
CA PHE A 71 -0.08 -14.12 -4.67
C PHE A 71 -1.42 -13.60 -5.16
N PHE A 72 -1.88 -14.18 -6.24
CA PHE A 72 -3.14 -13.82 -6.88
C PHE A 72 -3.77 -15.04 -7.55
N THR A 73 -5.08 -15.03 -7.62
CA THR A 73 -5.88 -16.03 -8.30
C THR A 73 -6.49 -15.42 -9.55
N TYR A 74 -6.45 -16.12 -10.67
CA TYR A 74 -7.18 -15.72 -11.87
C TYR A 74 -8.67 -16.02 -11.66
N THR A 75 -9.49 -15.02 -11.87
CA THR A 75 -10.93 -15.13 -11.84
C THR A 75 -11.53 -14.54 -13.10
N GLN A 76 -12.62 -15.15 -13.57
CA GLN A 76 -13.43 -14.54 -14.62
C GLN A 76 -14.31 -13.48 -13.99
N MET A 77 -14.18 -12.25 -14.46
CA MET A 77 -15.01 -11.13 -14.05
C MET A 77 -15.77 -10.57 -15.24
N SER A 78 -17.03 -10.23 -14.99
CA SER A 78 -17.89 -9.55 -15.95
C SER A 78 -17.62 -8.04 -15.85
N LYS A 79 -17.03 -7.45 -16.90
CA LYS A 79 -16.77 -6.00 -17.01
C LYS A 79 -17.79 -5.38 -17.96
N GLU A 80 -18.35 -4.23 -17.59
CA GLU A 80 -19.17 -3.45 -18.54
C GLU A 80 -18.36 -3.07 -19.76
N PHE A 81 -18.91 -3.39 -20.93
CA PHE A 81 -18.31 -3.13 -22.24
C PHE A 81 -19.02 -2.02 -22.97
N VAL A 82 -20.34 -2.17 -23.21
CA VAL A 82 -21.17 -1.11 -23.83
C VAL A 82 -22.56 -1.05 -23.20
N GLY A 83 -23.15 0.14 -23.27
CA GLY A 83 -24.57 0.35 -23.03
C GLY A 83 -25.30 0.56 -24.34
N VAL A 84 -26.46 -0.07 -24.52
CA VAL A 84 -27.27 0.06 -25.73
C VAL A 84 -28.65 0.59 -25.37
N THR A 85 -29.11 1.61 -26.10
CA THR A 85 -30.46 2.11 -25.99
C THR A 85 -31.16 2.03 -27.34
N ARG A 86 -32.41 1.58 -27.35
CA ARG A 86 -33.24 1.61 -28.54
C ARG A 86 -34.00 2.95 -28.61
N ASN A 87 -33.98 3.58 -29.77
CA ASN A 87 -34.74 4.81 -29.97
C ASN A 87 -36.21 4.51 -30.25
N ASP A 88 -37.02 4.45 -29.20
CA ASP A 88 -38.48 4.18 -29.30
C ASP A 88 -39.30 5.43 -29.54
N THR A 89 -38.71 6.61 -29.54
CA THR A 89 -39.38 7.89 -29.70
C THR A 89 -38.96 8.59 -30.98
N MET A 90 -39.90 9.27 -31.63
CA MET A 90 -39.57 10.10 -32.78
C MET A 90 -38.56 11.18 -32.42
N ARG A 91 -37.40 11.16 -33.06
CA ARG A 91 -36.41 12.24 -32.97
C ARG A 91 -36.55 13.20 -34.12
N PHE A 92 -36.63 14.48 -33.80
CA PHE A 92 -36.75 15.54 -34.77
C PHE A 92 -35.36 16.03 -35.24
N VAL A 93 -35.19 16.12 -36.56
CA VAL A 93 -34.04 16.77 -37.18
C VAL A 93 -34.56 17.96 -37.98
N VAL A 94 -34.10 19.15 -37.65
CA VAL A 94 -34.52 20.42 -38.30
C VAL A 94 -33.63 20.65 -39.51
N ALA A 95 -34.26 21.09 -40.62
CA ALA A 95 -33.51 21.40 -41.83
C ALA A 95 -32.57 22.58 -41.65
N ASP A 96 -31.44 22.54 -42.33
CA ASP A 96 -30.41 23.57 -42.22
C ASP A 96 -30.97 24.96 -42.55
N GLY A 97 -30.71 25.92 -41.66
CA GLY A 97 -31.22 27.31 -41.82
C GLY A 97 -32.67 27.53 -41.44
N GLN A 98 -33.44 26.49 -41.11
CA GLN A 98 -34.86 26.63 -40.71
C GLN A 98 -34.99 26.79 -39.19
N ASN A 99 -36.05 27.51 -38.78
CA ASN A 99 -36.39 27.71 -37.36
C ASN A 99 -37.67 26.96 -37.00
N PHE A 100 -37.54 25.68 -36.63
CA PHE A 100 -38.67 24.85 -36.24
C PHE A 100 -38.54 24.44 -34.76
N GLY A 101 -39.15 25.24 -33.88
CA GLY A 101 -39.00 25.13 -32.43
C GLY A 101 -39.70 23.90 -31.84
N SER A 102 -39.27 23.48 -30.64
CA SER A 102 -39.73 22.27 -29.95
C SER A 102 -41.28 22.21 -29.76
N ILE A 103 -41.95 23.35 -29.61
CA ILE A 103 -43.42 23.39 -29.48
C ILE A 103 -44.08 23.05 -30.82
N ALA A 104 -43.57 23.58 -31.96
CA ALA A 104 -44.06 23.23 -33.28
C ALA A 104 -43.83 21.75 -33.60
N GLN A 105 -42.65 21.20 -33.22
CA GLN A 105 -42.32 19.76 -33.30
C GLN A 105 -43.31 18.90 -32.52
N SER A 106 -43.69 19.32 -31.30
CA SER A 106 -44.71 18.64 -30.49
C SER A 106 -46.09 18.67 -31.13
N LYS A 107 -46.47 19.80 -31.81
CA LYS A 107 -47.72 19.92 -32.56
C LYS A 107 -47.72 19.03 -33.80
N ALA A 108 -46.62 18.93 -34.51
CA ALA A 108 -46.47 18.00 -35.62
C ALA A 108 -46.69 16.54 -35.16
N LEU A 109 -46.04 16.14 -34.06
CA LEU A 109 -46.22 14.81 -33.48
C LEU A 109 -47.68 14.55 -33.02
N GLU A 110 -48.36 15.56 -32.46
CA GLU A 110 -49.77 15.46 -32.08
C GLU A 110 -50.67 15.29 -33.32
N ALA A 111 -50.40 16.01 -34.39
CA ALA A 111 -51.11 15.89 -35.66
C ALA A 111 -50.97 14.49 -36.26
N VAL A 112 -49.72 13.96 -36.34
CA VAL A 112 -49.43 12.60 -36.81
C VAL A 112 -50.15 11.54 -36.00
N LYS A 113 -50.11 11.65 -34.65
CA LYS A 113 -50.82 10.70 -33.75
C LYS A 113 -52.35 10.72 -33.94
N LYS A 114 -52.91 11.82 -34.41
CA LYS A 114 -54.35 11.95 -34.74
C LYS A 114 -54.68 11.60 -36.18
N GLY A 115 -53.70 11.24 -36.97
CA GLY A 115 -53.85 10.95 -38.40
C GLY A 115 -54.10 12.22 -39.25
N ASN A 116 -53.77 13.41 -38.75
CA ASN A 116 -53.91 14.66 -39.48
C ASN A 116 -52.61 14.94 -40.26
N THR A 117 -52.78 15.39 -41.50
CA THR A 117 -51.67 15.79 -42.40
C THR A 117 -51.39 17.30 -42.37
N GLU A 118 -52.14 18.06 -41.59
CA GLU A 118 -52.01 19.52 -41.48
C GLU A 118 -52.15 19.96 -40.02
N PHE A 119 -51.40 20.98 -39.62
CA PHE A 119 -51.57 21.66 -38.33
C PHE A 119 -51.17 23.13 -38.42
N ASN A 120 -51.79 23.98 -37.54
CA ASN A 120 -51.40 25.37 -37.41
C ASN A 120 -50.69 25.66 -36.11
N TYR A 121 -49.62 26.46 -36.20
CA TYR A 121 -48.89 26.95 -35.02
C TYR A 121 -48.51 28.43 -35.23
N LYS A 122 -48.94 29.33 -34.35
CA LYS A 122 -48.70 30.78 -34.42
C LYS A 122 -49.05 31.38 -35.77
N ASP A 123 -50.26 31.09 -36.23
CA ASP A 123 -50.84 31.57 -37.51
C ASP A 123 -50.03 31.13 -38.76
N VAL A 124 -49.23 30.11 -38.63
CA VAL A 124 -48.49 29.48 -39.72
C VAL A 124 -49.01 28.06 -39.94
N ASP A 125 -49.37 27.77 -41.19
CA ASP A 125 -49.90 26.48 -41.61
C ASP A 125 -48.71 25.57 -42.02
N TYR A 126 -48.69 24.34 -41.47
CA TYR A 126 -47.73 23.30 -41.76
C TYR A 126 -48.44 22.08 -42.32
N THR A 127 -47.78 21.39 -43.23
CA THR A 127 -48.21 20.10 -43.75
C THR A 127 -47.25 19.01 -43.31
N VAL A 128 -47.77 17.83 -43.08
CA VAL A 128 -46.99 16.67 -42.66
C VAL A 128 -47.19 15.56 -43.67
N ASP A 129 -46.12 15.10 -44.25
CA ASP A 129 -46.10 13.93 -45.11
C ASP A 129 -45.67 12.70 -44.28
N ILE A 130 -46.61 11.77 -44.04
CA ILE A 130 -46.39 10.57 -43.23
C ILE A 130 -45.98 9.45 -44.19
N LEU A 131 -44.69 9.16 -44.20
CA LEU A 131 -44.08 8.15 -45.09
C LEU A 131 -44.18 6.74 -44.49
N SER A 132 -44.13 6.65 -43.16
CA SER A 132 -44.36 5.40 -42.43
C SER A 132 -44.79 5.71 -40.97
N ASP A 133 -45.08 4.65 -40.18
CA ASP A 133 -45.38 4.80 -38.74
C ASP A 133 -44.17 5.33 -37.96
N ASP A 134 -42.99 5.22 -38.51
CA ASP A 134 -41.70 5.53 -37.88
C ASP A 134 -41.00 6.75 -38.52
N PHE A 135 -41.59 7.33 -39.60
CA PHE A 135 -40.94 8.41 -40.32
C PHE A 135 -41.95 9.36 -40.97
N TYR A 136 -41.80 10.66 -40.74
CA TYR A 136 -42.60 11.72 -41.40
C TYR A 136 -41.74 12.97 -41.60
N VAL A 137 -42.13 13.75 -42.63
CA VAL A 137 -41.49 15.01 -43.01
C VAL A 137 -42.49 16.16 -42.83
N VAL A 138 -42.00 17.30 -42.33
CA VAL A 138 -42.82 18.50 -42.09
C VAL A 138 -42.45 19.61 -43.06
N TYR A 139 -43.44 20.21 -43.68
CA TYR A 139 -43.30 21.30 -44.66
C TYR A 139 -44.00 22.55 -44.18
N GLN A 140 -43.47 23.71 -44.60
CA GLN A 140 -44.12 25.00 -44.58
C GLN A 140 -44.24 25.49 -46.03
N GLY A 141 -45.44 25.38 -46.61
CA GLY A 141 -45.59 25.61 -48.03
C GLY A 141 -44.84 24.62 -48.89
N ARG A 142 -43.69 25.05 -49.49
CA ARG A 142 -42.78 24.18 -50.26
C ARG A 142 -41.50 23.89 -49.54
N ASP A 143 -41.24 24.57 -48.44
CA ASP A 143 -39.98 24.44 -47.73
C ASP A 143 -40.05 23.31 -46.71
N ILE A 144 -39.02 22.47 -46.66
CA ILE A 144 -38.85 21.40 -45.67
C ILE A 144 -38.38 22.03 -44.36
N MET A 145 -39.19 21.88 -43.30
CA MET A 145 -38.85 22.37 -41.97
C MET A 145 -37.99 21.36 -41.17
N GLY A 146 -38.16 20.11 -41.47
CA GLY A 146 -37.46 19.02 -40.82
C GLY A 146 -38.20 17.70 -40.96
N TYR A 147 -37.61 16.65 -40.42
CA TYR A 147 -38.24 15.34 -40.36
C TYR A 147 -38.18 14.78 -38.93
N ALA A 148 -39.01 13.81 -38.65
CA ALA A 148 -38.92 13.01 -37.44
C ALA A 148 -38.89 11.53 -37.80
N SER A 149 -37.93 10.82 -37.18
CA SER A 149 -37.77 9.40 -37.39
C SER A 149 -37.40 8.69 -36.08
N ARG A 150 -37.74 7.41 -35.97
CA ARG A 150 -37.17 6.50 -34.96
C ARG A 150 -35.85 5.94 -35.42
N ASP A 151 -35.66 5.79 -36.72
CA ASP A 151 -34.40 5.34 -37.30
C ASP A 151 -33.43 6.53 -37.40
N LEU A 152 -32.18 6.29 -36.98
CA LEU A 152 -31.13 7.30 -36.93
C LEU A 152 -30.09 7.01 -38.01
N VAL A 153 -29.75 8.04 -38.79
CA VAL A 153 -28.67 7.96 -39.77
C VAL A 153 -27.39 8.37 -39.07
N ASN A 154 -26.46 7.43 -38.96
CA ASN A 154 -25.16 7.59 -38.31
C ASN A 154 -24.05 7.57 -39.37
N GLU A 155 -23.01 8.36 -39.12
CA GLU A 155 -21.78 8.32 -39.92
C GLU A 155 -20.90 7.15 -39.50
N ALA A 156 -20.19 6.52 -40.46
CA ALA A 156 -19.16 5.56 -40.17
C ALA A 156 -17.92 6.23 -39.54
N ASP A 157 -17.11 5.46 -38.80
CA ASP A 157 -15.92 5.99 -38.12
C ASP A 157 -14.91 6.58 -39.12
N GLY A 158 -14.65 7.88 -38.99
CA GLY A 158 -13.78 8.63 -39.89
C GLY A 158 -14.43 9.16 -41.17
N ALA A 159 -15.70 8.85 -41.41
CA ALA A 159 -16.44 9.39 -42.56
C ALA A 159 -16.85 10.87 -42.35
N PRO A 160 -17.08 11.64 -43.42
CA PRO A 160 -17.57 12.99 -43.32
C PRO A 160 -19.00 13.02 -42.78
N LYS A 161 -19.34 14.09 -42.03
CA LYS A 161 -20.72 14.25 -41.49
C LYS A 161 -21.70 14.37 -42.64
N PHE A 162 -22.78 13.63 -42.54
CA PHE A 162 -23.88 13.74 -43.49
C PHE A 162 -24.67 15.06 -43.32
N SER A 163 -24.98 15.66 -44.45
CA SER A 163 -25.90 16.81 -44.47
C SER A 163 -27.32 16.39 -44.09
N PHE A 164 -28.19 17.38 -43.86
CA PHE A 164 -29.61 17.14 -43.67
C PHE A 164 -30.23 16.41 -44.88
N ASP A 165 -29.85 16.79 -46.13
CA ASP A 165 -30.41 16.23 -47.35
C ASP A 165 -29.99 14.75 -47.55
N VAL A 166 -28.78 14.39 -47.21
CA VAL A 166 -28.33 12.99 -47.26
C VAL A 166 -29.09 12.13 -46.25
N LYS A 167 -29.29 12.62 -44.98
CA LYS A 167 -30.05 11.91 -43.96
C LYS A 167 -31.52 11.75 -44.32
N LEU A 168 -32.14 12.78 -44.87
CA LEU A 168 -33.51 12.73 -45.33
C LEU A 168 -33.68 11.77 -46.51
N ALA A 169 -32.81 11.84 -47.52
CA ALA A 169 -32.85 10.97 -48.68
C ALA A 169 -32.65 9.49 -48.30
N ALA A 170 -31.69 9.19 -47.43
CA ALA A 170 -31.46 7.83 -46.94
C ALA A 170 -32.69 7.22 -46.24
N LEU A 171 -33.34 7.98 -45.33
CA LEU A 171 -34.56 7.51 -44.65
C LEU A 171 -35.74 7.38 -45.61
N THR A 172 -35.82 8.26 -46.62
CA THR A 172 -36.87 8.21 -47.65
C THR A 172 -36.70 6.97 -48.52
N ALA A 173 -35.46 6.70 -49.00
CA ALA A 173 -35.14 5.52 -49.80
C ALA A 173 -35.40 4.24 -49.01
N MET A 174 -34.95 4.18 -47.74
CA MET A 174 -35.20 3.04 -46.85
C MET A 174 -36.71 2.77 -46.70
N THR A 175 -37.52 3.81 -46.49
CA THR A 175 -38.96 3.66 -46.31
C THR A 175 -39.68 3.28 -47.60
N ALA A 176 -39.20 3.74 -48.75
CA ALA A 176 -39.69 3.36 -50.09
C ALA A 176 -39.22 1.97 -50.55
N GLY A 177 -38.21 1.36 -49.87
CA GLY A 177 -37.56 0.11 -50.28
C GLY A 177 -36.66 0.29 -51.52
N GLU A 178 -36.21 1.54 -51.76
CA GLU A 178 -35.28 1.86 -52.83
C GLU A 178 -33.85 1.62 -52.37
N LYS A 179 -33.02 1.05 -53.28
CA LYS A 179 -31.61 0.75 -52.98
C LYS A 179 -30.65 1.89 -53.29
N ASP A 180 -31.01 2.73 -54.24
CA ASP A 180 -30.18 3.81 -54.73
C ASP A 180 -30.85 5.16 -54.45
N PHE A 181 -30.11 6.14 -53.98
CA PHE A 181 -30.58 7.51 -53.82
C PHE A 181 -29.44 8.50 -54.10
N ALA A 182 -29.83 9.73 -54.45
CA ALA A 182 -28.85 10.78 -54.72
C ALA A 182 -29.10 11.96 -53.80
N ALA A 183 -28.06 12.50 -53.19
CA ALA A 183 -28.12 13.72 -52.37
C ALA A 183 -26.76 14.46 -52.49
N ASP A 184 -26.81 15.79 -52.42
CA ASP A 184 -25.62 16.66 -52.53
C ASP A 184 -24.74 16.40 -53.76
N GLY A 185 -25.33 15.87 -54.83
CA GLY A 185 -24.63 15.55 -56.08
C GLY A 185 -23.80 14.29 -56.01
N VAL A 186 -24.00 13.44 -55.03
CA VAL A 186 -23.38 12.13 -54.86
C VAL A 186 -24.45 11.05 -54.94
N ASP A 187 -24.13 9.96 -55.66
CA ASP A 187 -24.97 8.77 -55.72
C ASP A 187 -24.61 7.81 -54.57
N TYR A 188 -25.57 7.41 -53.79
CA TYR A 188 -25.47 6.51 -52.65
C TYR A 188 -26.24 5.21 -52.90
N THR A 189 -25.78 4.13 -52.33
CA THR A 189 -26.46 2.83 -52.35
C THR A 189 -26.77 2.44 -50.89
N LEU A 190 -28.02 2.03 -50.63
CA LEU A 190 -28.46 1.48 -49.37
C LEU A 190 -28.58 -0.03 -49.47
N ASP A 191 -27.84 -0.77 -48.67
CA ASP A 191 -27.92 -2.21 -48.64
C ASP A 191 -29.09 -2.73 -47.77
N ALA A 192 -29.24 -4.07 -47.69
CA ALA A 192 -30.31 -4.69 -46.94
C ALA A 192 -30.14 -4.54 -45.43
N ASP A 193 -28.93 -4.30 -44.95
CA ASP A 193 -28.58 -4.14 -43.55
C ASP A 193 -28.59 -2.67 -43.11
N GLY A 194 -29.02 -1.76 -44.00
CA GLY A 194 -29.12 -0.33 -43.74
C GLY A 194 -27.79 0.42 -43.88
N ASN A 195 -26.76 -0.14 -44.47
CA ASN A 195 -25.49 0.55 -44.70
C ASN A 195 -25.58 1.48 -45.91
N ILE A 196 -25.02 2.68 -45.76
CA ILE A 196 -25.00 3.74 -46.76
C ILE A 196 -23.59 3.74 -47.43
N LEU A 197 -23.54 3.34 -48.67
CA LEU A 197 -22.32 3.27 -49.45
C LEU A 197 -22.26 4.36 -50.52
N ALA A 198 -21.10 4.88 -50.81
CA ALA A 198 -20.82 5.71 -51.97
C ALA A 198 -19.52 5.25 -52.64
N GLY A 199 -19.56 4.98 -53.95
CA GLY A 199 -18.40 4.45 -54.69
C GLY A 199 -17.89 3.09 -54.20
N GLY A 200 -18.72 2.35 -53.43
CA GLY A 200 -18.37 1.04 -52.82
C GLY A 200 -17.70 1.13 -51.46
N GLU A 201 -17.59 2.32 -50.88
CA GLU A 201 -17.07 2.56 -49.53
C GLU A 201 -18.26 2.86 -48.59
N GLU A 202 -18.28 2.25 -47.40
CA GLU A 202 -19.28 2.51 -46.36
C GLU A 202 -19.03 3.87 -45.72
N LEU A 203 -19.99 4.79 -45.85
CA LEU A 203 -19.91 6.13 -45.26
C LEU A 203 -20.81 6.29 -44.02
N GLY A 204 -21.79 5.40 -43.83
CA GLY A 204 -22.67 5.45 -42.69
C GLY A 204 -23.72 4.34 -42.69
N TYR A 205 -24.64 4.40 -41.76
CA TYR A 205 -25.68 3.38 -41.61
C TYR A 205 -26.92 3.94 -40.93
N VAL A 206 -28.04 3.26 -41.12
CA VAL A 206 -29.31 3.54 -40.47
C VAL A 206 -29.54 2.49 -39.38
N SER A 207 -29.77 2.92 -38.14
CA SER A 207 -30.07 2.03 -37.01
C SER A 207 -30.97 2.71 -35.99
N ARG A 208 -31.77 1.90 -35.27
CA ARG A 208 -32.56 2.35 -34.10
C ARG A 208 -31.77 2.30 -32.80
N PHE A 209 -30.62 1.63 -32.80
CA PHE A 209 -29.84 1.45 -31.61
C PHE A 209 -28.75 2.51 -31.50
N VAL A 210 -28.54 2.97 -30.26
CA VAL A 210 -27.45 3.86 -29.89
C VAL A 210 -26.52 3.06 -28.95
N VAL A 211 -25.35 2.73 -29.44
CA VAL A 211 -24.33 1.99 -28.69
C VAL A 211 -23.33 2.98 -28.12
N SER A 212 -23.14 2.93 -26.81
CA SER A 212 -22.21 3.80 -26.07
C SER A 212 -21.17 2.96 -25.34
N ALA A 213 -19.88 3.20 -25.57
CA ALA A 213 -18.81 2.55 -24.83
C ALA A 213 -18.88 2.84 -23.34
N ALA A 214 -18.58 1.86 -22.49
CA ALA A 214 -18.61 2.04 -21.03
C ALA A 214 -17.48 2.95 -20.55
N ASP A 215 -16.32 2.89 -21.21
CA ASP A 215 -15.18 3.78 -20.95
C ASP A 215 -14.38 4.06 -22.23
N SER A 216 -13.43 4.99 -22.17
CA SER A 216 -12.61 5.41 -23.31
C SER A 216 -11.62 4.35 -23.82
N SER A 217 -11.47 3.24 -23.14
CA SER A 217 -10.60 2.13 -23.57
C SER A 217 -11.33 1.13 -24.47
N VAL A 218 -12.67 1.20 -24.50
CA VAL A 218 -13.51 0.31 -25.29
C VAL A 218 -13.64 0.86 -26.71
N VAL A 219 -13.14 0.10 -27.69
CA VAL A 219 -13.32 0.38 -29.10
C VAL A 219 -14.49 -0.47 -29.61
N VAL A 220 -15.53 0.19 -30.09
CA VAL A 220 -16.74 -0.46 -30.59
C VAL A 220 -16.73 -0.38 -32.10
N THR A 221 -16.38 -1.49 -32.74
CA THR A 221 -16.35 -1.58 -34.21
C THR A 221 -17.76 -1.70 -34.80
N ARG A 222 -17.90 -1.43 -36.08
CA ARG A 222 -19.19 -1.56 -36.78
C ARG A 222 -19.72 -2.99 -36.74
N ASP A 223 -18.85 -3.93 -37.09
CA ASP A 223 -19.15 -5.38 -37.08
C ASP A 223 -19.64 -5.88 -35.68
N PHE A 224 -19.03 -5.35 -34.59
CA PHE A 224 -19.50 -5.62 -33.24
C PHE A 224 -20.93 -5.08 -33.02
N LYS A 225 -21.23 -3.85 -33.50
CA LYS A 225 -22.56 -3.26 -33.34
C LYS A 225 -23.62 -4.09 -34.06
N ASP A 226 -23.36 -4.48 -35.29
CA ASP A 226 -24.29 -5.28 -36.07
C ASP A 226 -24.60 -6.62 -35.40
N ARG A 227 -23.57 -7.30 -34.93
CA ARG A 227 -23.70 -8.58 -34.20
C ARG A 227 -24.45 -8.41 -32.89
N LEU A 228 -24.23 -7.28 -32.22
CA LEU A 228 -24.93 -6.94 -30.97
C LEU A 228 -26.41 -6.60 -31.22
N GLU A 229 -26.73 -5.83 -32.27
CA GLU A 229 -28.10 -5.49 -32.65
C GLU A 229 -28.89 -6.75 -33.01
N GLU A 230 -28.30 -7.66 -33.79
CA GLU A 230 -28.88 -8.98 -34.09
C GLU A 230 -29.16 -9.78 -32.81
N ALA A 231 -28.19 -9.84 -31.88
CA ALA A 231 -28.35 -10.57 -30.63
C ALA A 231 -29.44 -9.96 -29.72
N ILE A 232 -29.60 -8.63 -29.73
CA ILE A 232 -30.66 -7.95 -28.97
C ILE A 232 -32.05 -8.23 -29.58
N ASP A 233 -32.19 -8.18 -30.92
CA ASP A 233 -33.46 -8.44 -31.61
C ASP A 233 -33.86 -9.91 -31.46
N ASP A 234 -32.91 -10.84 -31.41
CA ASP A 234 -33.13 -12.25 -31.11
C ASP A 234 -33.42 -12.55 -29.62
N ASN A 235 -33.39 -11.53 -28.77
CA ASN A 235 -33.47 -11.66 -27.29
C ASN A 235 -32.43 -12.63 -26.72
N ALA A 236 -31.26 -12.68 -27.29
CA ALA A 236 -30.16 -13.51 -26.80
C ALA A 236 -29.62 -12.96 -25.47
N ALA A 237 -29.43 -13.84 -24.47
CA ALA A 237 -28.82 -13.44 -23.20
C ALA A 237 -27.29 -13.33 -23.31
N LYS A 238 -26.70 -13.97 -24.34
CA LYS A 238 -25.26 -14.02 -24.58
C LYS A 238 -24.97 -14.11 -26.06
N PHE A 239 -23.80 -13.61 -26.47
CA PHE A 239 -23.27 -13.83 -27.80
C PHE A 239 -21.75 -13.86 -27.77
N ASN A 240 -21.17 -14.54 -28.76
CA ASN A 240 -19.73 -14.56 -28.99
C ASN A 240 -19.39 -13.61 -30.13
N TYR A 241 -18.31 -12.89 -29.95
CA TYR A 241 -17.75 -12.02 -30.98
C TYR A 241 -16.24 -12.26 -31.10
N THR A 242 -15.77 -12.37 -32.34
CA THR A 242 -14.34 -12.48 -32.65
C THR A 242 -13.88 -11.17 -33.25
N ASP A 243 -12.91 -10.50 -32.62
CA ASP A 243 -12.38 -9.24 -33.11
C ASP A 243 -11.50 -9.40 -34.37
N ALA A 244 -11.07 -8.28 -34.94
CA ALA A 244 -10.21 -8.27 -36.14
C ALA A 244 -8.83 -8.92 -35.91
N GLU A 245 -8.41 -9.08 -34.66
CA GLU A 245 -7.15 -9.72 -34.27
C GLU A 245 -7.31 -11.24 -34.06
N GLY A 246 -8.55 -11.76 -34.17
CA GLY A 246 -8.88 -13.16 -34.01
C GLY A 246 -9.10 -13.60 -32.56
N SER A 247 -9.27 -12.66 -31.63
CA SER A 247 -9.58 -12.93 -30.23
C SER A 247 -11.09 -13.12 -30.06
N GLU A 248 -11.51 -14.28 -29.59
CA GLU A 248 -12.92 -14.60 -29.33
C GLU A 248 -13.26 -14.26 -27.87
N ALA A 249 -14.35 -13.51 -27.67
CA ALA A 249 -14.85 -13.15 -26.35
C ALA A 249 -16.36 -13.41 -26.25
N GLU A 250 -16.79 -13.86 -25.07
CA GLU A 250 -18.21 -14.03 -24.71
C GLU A 250 -18.73 -12.74 -24.07
N TYR A 251 -19.91 -12.31 -24.49
CA TYR A 251 -20.59 -11.12 -23.99
C TYR A 251 -21.97 -11.49 -23.42
N ASP A 252 -22.24 -11.03 -22.20
CA ASP A 252 -23.54 -11.15 -21.54
C ASP A 252 -24.39 -9.90 -21.83
N ILE A 253 -25.65 -10.08 -22.23
CA ILE A 253 -26.62 -8.99 -22.46
C ILE A 253 -27.63 -8.99 -21.31
N VAL A 254 -27.72 -7.88 -20.58
CA VAL A 254 -28.67 -7.70 -19.48
C VAL A 254 -29.53 -6.47 -19.74
N TYR A 255 -30.85 -6.65 -19.88
CA TYR A 255 -31.78 -5.55 -20.04
C TYR A 255 -32.22 -4.96 -18.70
N ASP A 256 -31.96 -3.68 -18.49
CA ASP A 256 -32.52 -2.92 -17.37
C ASP A 256 -33.82 -2.25 -17.79
N ALA A 257 -34.94 -2.81 -17.35
CA ALA A 257 -36.26 -2.29 -17.67
C ALA A 257 -36.57 -0.90 -17.07
N SER A 258 -35.87 -0.52 -15.99
CA SER A 258 -36.07 0.78 -15.35
C SER A 258 -35.38 1.92 -16.11
N ALA A 259 -34.16 1.63 -16.59
CA ALA A 259 -33.38 2.56 -17.40
C ALA A 259 -33.67 2.45 -18.91
N LYS A 260 -34.30 1.35 -19.34
CA LYS A 260 -34.49 0.96 -20.76
C LYS A 260 -33.17 0.87 -21.52
N VAL A 261 -32.17 0.25 -20.88
CA VAL A 261 -30.82 0.10 -21.41
C VAL A 261 -30.45 -1.39 -21.38
N TRP A 262 -29.86 -1.89 -22.45
CA TRP A 262 -29.13 -3.15 -22.43
C TRP A 262 -27.69 -2.87 -21.98
N SER A 263 -27.31 -3.45 -20.86
CA SER A 263 -25.93 -3.45 -20.40
C SER A 263 -25.24 -4.69 -20.95
N VAL A 264 -24.21 -4.49 -21.77
CA VAL A 264 -23.43 -5.57 -22.36
C VAL A 264 -22.12 -5.67 -21.60
N LYS A 265 -21.85 -6.88 -21.10
CA LYS A 265 -20.69 -7.14 -20.25
C LYS A 265 -19.80 -8.17 -20.92
N GLN A 266 -18.53 -7.88 -21.01
CA GLN A 266 -17.51 -8.82 -21.47
C GLN A 266 -17.01 -9.66 -20.33
N MET A 267 -16.94 -10.99 -20.53
CA MET A 267 -16.27 -11.90 -19.61
C MET A 267 -14.76 -11.83 -19.85
N THR A 268 -14.05 -11.24 -18.90
CA THR A 268 -12.59 -11.12 -18.96
C THR A 268 -11.95 -11.89 -17.83
N GLU A 269 -10.84 -12.56 -18.11
CA GLU A 269 -9.98 -13.09 -17.06
C GLU A 269 -9.21 -11.94 -16.44
N THR A 270 -9.32 -11.81 -15.14
CA THR A 270 -8.54 -10.86 -14.35
C THR A 270 -7.91 -11.58 -13.18
N TYR A 271 -6.82 -11.02 -12.66
CA TYR A 271 -6.22 -11.53 -11.44
C TYR A 271 -6.68 -10.71 -10.24
N VAL A 272 -7.02 -11.42 -9.17
CA VAL A 272 -7.37 -10.82 -7.88
C VAL A 272 -6.31 -11.26 -6.88
N TYR A 273 -5.68 -10.30 -6.19
CA TYR A 273 -4.73 -10.62 -5.13
C TYR A 273 -5.42 -11.36 -4.00
N ASP A 274 -4.79 -12.42 -3.52
CA ASP A 274 -5.27 -13.27 -2.42
C ASP A 274 -5.10 -12.54 -1.08
N ARG A 275 -5.85 -11.45 -0.92
CA ARG A 275 -5.81 -10.61 0.28
C ARG A 275 -6.46 -11.31 1.45
N TYR A 276 -5.76 -11.36 2.58
CA TYR A 276 -6.25 -11.96 3.82
C TYR A 276 -6.69 -13.42 3.66
N ALA A 277 -6.06 -14.17 2.75
CA ALA A 277 -6.32 -15.60 2.61
C ALA A 277 -6.00 -16.30 3.93
N ALA A 278 -6.88 -17.21 4.33
CA ALA A 278 -6.75 -17.94 5.59
C ALA A 278 -5.49 -18.82 5.60
N PRO A 279 -4.95 -19.16 6.78
CA PRO A 279 -3.85 -20.11 6.90
C PRO A 279 -4.11 -21.41 6.14
N SER A 280 -3.15 -21.83 5.33
CA SER A 280 -3.22 -23.00 4.44
C SER A 280 -1.90 -23.78 4.47
N LYS A 281 -1.82 -24.87 3.70
CA LYS A 281 -0.56 -25.63 3.52
C LYS A 281 0.50 -24.83 2.75
N GLU A 282 0.07 -23.97 1.85
CA GLU A 282 0.93 -23.10 1.06
C GLU A 282 1.33 -21.89 1.89
N HIS A 283 0.38 -21.25 2.57
CA HIS A 283 0.60 -20.08 3.43
C HIS A 283 0.25 -20.40 4.87
N TRP A 284 1.24 -20.81 5.67
CA TRP A 284 1.03 -21.29 7.06
C TRP A 284 0.36 -20.27 7.96
N LEU A 285 0.60 -19.00 7.76
CA LEU A 285 -0.07 -17.91 8.47
C LEU A 285 -0.98 -17.08 7.56
N GLY A 286 -1.36 -17.62 6.39
CA GLY A 286 -2.17 -16.89 5.43
C GLY A 286 -1.41 -15.79 4.70
N THR A 287 -2.17 -14.86 4.08
CA THR A 287 -1.62 -13.72 3.34
C THR A 287 -2.02 -12.39 3.98
N ASP A 288 -1.27 -11.34 3.70
CA ASP A 288 -1.52 -9.98 4.19
C ASP A 288 -2.49 -9.18 3.28
N THR A 289 -2.65 -7.89 3.59
CA THR A 289 -3.49 -6.95 2.82
C THR A 289 -3.06 -6.79 1.35
N ASN A 290 -1.83 -7.15 1.00
CA ASN A 290 -1.27 -7.06 -0.35
C ASN A 290 -1.17 -8.42 -1.06
N GLY A 291 -1.68 -9.50 -0.43
CA GLY A 291 -1.56 -10.85 -0.96
C GLY A 291 -0.17 -11.46 -0.79
N MET A 292 0.64 -11.01 0.18
CA MET A 292 1.96 -11.55 0.46
C MET A 292 1.92 -12.58 1.58
N ASP A 293 2.80 -13.58 1.55
CA ASP A 293 2.88 -14.61 2.60
C ASP A 293 3.22 -14.01 3.96
N MET A 294 2.34 -14.25 4.92
CA MET A 294 2.40 -13.62 6.24
C MET A 294 3.59 -14.11 7.07
N LEU A 295 3.95 -15.39 7.00
CA LEU A 295 5.10 -15.93 7.72
C LEU A 295 6.41 -15.34 7.21
N THR A 296 6.56 -15.23 5.90
CA THR A 296 7.71 -14.59 5.25
C THR A 296 7.83 -13.13 5.67
N ARG A 297 6.72 -12.41 5.66
CA ARG A 297 6.69 -11.01 6.10
C ARG A 297 7.05 -10.84 7.58
N LEU A 298 6.66 -11.77 8.45
CA LEU A 298 7.08 -11.75 9.87
C LEU A 298 8.58 -11.93 10.04
N MET A 299 9.20 -12.82 9.25
CA MET A 299 10.64 -13.07 9.28
C MET A 299 11.43 -11.83 8.80
N TYR A 300 11.09 -11.32 7.62
CA TYR A 300 11.72 -10.10 7.09
C TYR A 300 11.41 -8.87 7.92
N GLY A 301 10.19 -8.76 8.44
CA GLY A 301 9.78 -7.68 9.33
C GLY A 301 10.56 -7.66 10.64
N GLY A 302 10.90 -8.84 11.17
CA GLY A 302 11.78 -8.98 12.31
C GLY A 302 13.21 -8.50 12.03
N ARG A 303 13.75 -8.85 10.85
CA ARG A 303 15.08 -8.37 10.41
C ARG A 303 15.13 -6.85 10.39
N VAL A 304 14.14 -6.20 9.76
CA VAL A 304 14.07 -4.74 9.68
C VAL A 304 13.90 -4.11 11.06
N SER A 305 13.00 -4.63 11.89
CA SER A 305 12.75 -4.11 13.25
C SER A 305 13.98 -4.20 14.15
N LEU A 306 14.72 -5.32 14.11
CA LEU A 306 15.95 -5.52 14.86
C LEU A 306 17.07 -4.59 14.37
N ILE A 307 17.27 -4.47 13.04
CA ILE A 307 18.29 -3.59 12.45
C ILE A 307 18.04 -2.13 12.87
N ILE A 308 16.78 -1.66 12.79
CA ILE A 308 16.42 -0.30 13.23
C ILE A 308 16.81 -0.12 14.70
N GLY A 309 16.41 -1.03 15.58
CA GLY A 309 16.71 -0.95 17.00
C GLY A 309 18.23 -0.84 17.26
N PHE A 310 19.04 -1.71 16.63
CA PHE A 310 20.49 -1.70 16.80
C PHE A 310 21.14 -0.42 16.28
N ILE A 311 20.81 0.01 15.07
CA ILE A 311 21.40 1.23 14.46
C ILE A 311 21.06 2.47 15.30
N VAL A 312 19.82 2.60 15.73
CA VAL A 312 19.38 3.73 16.56
C VAL A 312 20.17 3.77 17.86
N VAL A 313 20.25 2.64 18.61
CA VAL A 313 20.98 2.59 19.87
C VAL A 313 22.50 2.84 19.67
N VAL A 314 23.09 2.39 18.57
CA VAL A 314 24.49 2.72 18.25
C VAL A 314 24.68 4.22 18.03
N ILE A 315 23.77 4.89 17.34
CA ILE A 315 23.81 6.35 17.14
C ILE A 315 23.65 7.07 18.49
N GLU A 316 22.65 6.69 19.30
CA GLU A 316 22.41 7.24 20.64
C GLU A 316 23.64 7.11 21.54
N ALA A 317 24.21 5.89 21.59
CA ALA A 317 25.39 5.60 22.40
C ALA A 317 26.59 6.39 21.93
N SER A 318 26.85 6.44 20.63
CA SER A 318 28.01 7.16 20.07
C SER A 318 27.98 8.65 20.39
N LEU A 319 26.84 9.29 20.12
CA LEU A 319 26.64 10.74 20.43
C LEU A 319 26.63 10.97 21.94
N GLY A 320 25.96 10.11 22.71
CA GLY A 320 25.89 10.21 24.16
C GLY A 320 27.23 10.04 24.85
N ILE A 321 28.06 9.09 24.41
CA ILE A 321 29.43 8.87 24.91
C ILE A 321 30.30 10.08 24.60
N LEU A 322 30.24 10.60 23.37
CA LEU A 322 31.05 11.75 22.95
C LEU A 322 30.70 13.00 23.77
N MET A 323 29.42 13.37 23.78
CA MET A 323 28.95 14.60 24.45
C MET A 323 29.02 14.49 25.97
N GLY A 324 28.61 13.35 26.53
CA GLY A 324 28.69 13.10 27.97
C GLY A 324 30.12 12.95 28.46
N GLY A 325 31.01 12.38 27.64
CA GLY A 325 32.43 12.24 27.90
C GLY A 325 33.14 13.59 28.01
N ILE A 326 32.91 14.45 27.03
CA ILE A 326 33.46 15.82 27.00
C ILE A 326 32.89 16.63 28.16
N SER A 327 31.60 16.64 28.36
CA SER A 327 30.89 17.36 29.42
C SER A 327 31.40 16.96 30.81
N GLY A 328 31.45 15.66 31.10
CA GLY A 328 31.89 15.15 32.41
C GLY A 328 33.37 15.37 32.70
N TYR A 329 34.22 15.30 31.65
CA TYR A 329 35.66 15.52 31.84
C TYR A 329 36.04 16.95 32.06
N PHE A 330 35.62 17.89 31.17
CA PHE A 330 36.00 19.27 31.23
C PHE A 330 35.30 20.05 32.33
N GLY A 331 34.01 19.78 32.57
CA GLY A 331 33.22 20.51 33.54
C GLY A 331 33.03 22.01 33.15
N GLY A 332 32.72 22.84 34.13
CA GLY A 332 32.63 24.29 33.99
C GLY A 332 31.70 24.77 32.88
N TRP A 333 32.16 25.69 32.04
CA TRP A 333 31.34 26.28 30.99
C TRP A 333 30.99 25.28 29.85
N ILE A 334 31.92 24.38 29.52
CA ILE A 334 31.70 23.33 28.50
C ILE A 334 30.56 22.43 28.91
N ASP A 335 30.58 21.98 30.16
CA ASP A 335 29.51 21.17 30.75
C ASP A 335 28.17 21.92 30.73
N ASN A 336 28.17 23.18 31.13
CA ASN A 336 26.98 24.03 31.12
C ASN A 336 26.37 24.13 29.71
N ILE A 337 27.17 24.40 28.67
CA ILE A 337 26.65 24.47 27.31
C ILE A 337 26.06 23.13 26.84
N ILE A 338 26.81 22.04 26.99
CA ILE A 338 26.34 20.70 26.56
C ILE A 338 25.08 20.33 27.31
N MET A 339 25.00 20.57 28.61
CA MET A 339 23.79 20.26 29.39
C MET A 339 22.62 21.18 29.03
N ARG A 340 22.82 22.43 28.64
CA ARG A 340 21.75 23.27 28.07
C ARG A 340 21.21 22.72 26.76
N ILE A 341 22.08 22.22 25.88
CA ILE A 341 21.64 21.54 24.67
C ILE A 341 20.82 20.30 25.03
N VAL A 342 21.29 19.46 25.96
CA VAL A 342 20.56 18.30 26.48
C VAL A 342 19.19 18.71 27.01
N ASP A 343 19.12 19.79 27.82
CA ASP A 343 17.87 20.30 28.37
C ASP A 343 16.90 20.76 27.29
N VAL A 344 17.37 21.42 26.23
CA VAL A 344 16.56 21.81 25.06
C VAL A 344 15.95 20.56 24.41
N PHE A 345 16.73 19.49 24.19
CA PHE A 345 16.21 18.25 23.63
C PHE A 345 15.11 17.62 24.49
N TYR A 346 15.24 17.69 25.82
CA TYR A 346 14.19 17.19 26.73
C TYR A 346 12.93 18.04 26.72
N CYS A 347 13.03 19.34 26.41
CA CYS A 347 11.85 20.21 26.26
C CYS A 347 11.08 19.95 24.95
N ILE A 348 11.73 19.38 23.94
CA ILE A 348 11.11 19.10 22.66
C ILE A 348 10.29 17.79 22.77
N PRO A 349 8.97 17.84 22.56
CA PRO A 349 8.16 16.61 22.55
C PRO A 349 8.51 15.77 21.33
N SER A 350 9.21 14.65 21.55
CA SER A 350 9.76 13.81 20.47
C SER A 350 8.70 13.27 19.51
N MET A 351 7.54 12.81 20.02
CA MET A 351 6.48 12.26 19.18
C MET A 351 5.93 13.27 18.15
N PRO A 352 5.49 14.48 18.51
CA PRO A 352 5.09 15.50 17.54
C PRO A 352 6.15 15.80 16.48
N VAL A 353 7.43 15.89 16.86
CA VAL A 353 8.51 16.13 15.89
C VAL A 353 8.62 15.00 14.88
N ILE A 354 8.59 13.75 15.34
CA ILE A 354 8.67 12.59 14.47
C ILE A 354 7.45 12.51 13.53
N ILE A 355 6.24 12.83 14.04
CA ILE A 355 5.01 12.88 13.25
C ILE A 355 5.12 13.92 12.13
N ILE A 356 5.58 15.14 12.45
CA ILE A 356 5.76 16.22 11.46
C ILE A 356 6.76 15.81 10.38
N ILE A 357 7.92 15.25 10.78
CA ILE A 357 8.94 14.81 9.83
C ILE A 357 8.42 13.62 8.99
N GLY A 358 7.71 12.68 9.61
CA GLY A 358 7.06 11.57 8.91
C GLY A 358 6.06 12.04 7.85
N ALA A 359 5.21 13.00 8.20
CA ALA A 359 4.25 13.60 7.27
C ALA A 359 4.95 14.39 6.15
N ALA A 360 6.05 15.10 6.46
CA ALA A 360 6.84 15.78 5.45
C ALA A 360 7.49 14.79 4.46
N MET A 361 8.02 13.65 4.94
CA MET A 361 8.54 12.59 4.09
C MET A 361 7.46 11.99 3.17
N ASP A 362 6.20 11.89 3.65
CA ASP A 362 5.07 11.45 2.84
C ASP A 362 4.73 12.48 1.75
N ALA A 363 4.65 13.75 2.10
CA ALA A 363 4.38 14.84 1.14
C ALA A 363 5.48 14.92 0.06
N MET A 364 6.74 14.67 0.42
CA MET A 364 7.87 14.62 -0.51
C MET A 364 8.00 13.29 -1.27
N ARG A 365 7.12 12.32 -1.04
CA ARG A 365 7.16 10.97 -1.62
C ARG A 365 8.54 10.30 -1.51
N VAL A 366 9.14 10.41 -0.32
CA VAL A 366 10.46 9.84 -0.05
C VAL A 366 10.39 8.33 -0.20
N ASP A 367 11.35 7.76 -0.95
CA ASP A 367 11.50 6.32 -1.15
C ASP A 367 11.56 5.55 0.18
N SER A 368 10.97 4.35 0.23
CA SER A 368 10.83 3.55 1.45
C SER A 368 12.16 3.23 2.13
N TRP A 369 13.23 2.99 1.35
CA TRP A 369 14.58 2.76 1.87
C TRP A 369 15.16 4.02 2.55
N LYS A 370 15.09 5.16 1.87
CA LYS A 370 15.55 6.44 2.43
C LYS A 370 14.76 6.84 3.66
N ARG A 371 13.45 6.59 3.63
CA ARG A 371 12.57 6.83 4.79
C ARG A 371 13.01 6.03 6.01
N MET A 372 13.31 4.74 5.83
CA MET A 372 13.83 3.89 6.90
C MET A 372 15.16 4.43 7.47
N MET A 373 16.08 4.87 6.60
CA MET A 373 17.35 5.50 7.03
C MET A 373 17.11 6.78 7.83
N TYR A 374 16.25 7.67 7.35
CA TYR A 374 15.95 8.93 8.05
C TYR A 374 15.28 8.67 9.40
N LEU A 375 14.39 7.70 9.48
CA LEU A 375 13.77 7.29 10.74
C LEU A 375 14.83 6.85 11.78
N MET A 376 15.80 6.02 11.37
CA MET A 376 16.90 5.60 12.26
C MET A 376 17.74 6.78 12.72
N LEU A 377 18.08 7.70 11.81
CA LEU A 377 18.86 8.90 12.15
C LEU A 377 18.11 9.82 13.11
N ILE A 378 16.82 10.07 12.88
CA ILE A 378 16.00 10.94 13.72
C ILE A 378 15.85 10.35 15.12
N LEU A 379 15.50 9.07 15.22
CA LEU A 379 15.36 8.40 16.52
C LEU A 379 16.68 8.45 17.29
N GLY A 380 17.78 8.08 16.66
CA GLY A 380 19.11 8.11 17.29
C GLY A 380 19.54 9.52 17.70
N PHE A 381 19.21 10.52 16.86
CA PHE A 381 19.53 11.92 17.17
C PHE A 381 18.63 12.51 18.27
N LEU A 382 17.44 11.99 18.48
CA LEU A 382 16.57 12.44 19.57
C LEU A 382 16.87 11.72 20.89
N GLY A 383 17.41 10.49 20.87
CA GLY A 383 17.63 9.66 22.06
C GLY A 383 18.96 9.86 22.79
N TRP A 384 20.00 10.43 22.12
CA TRP A 384 21.36 10.59 22.70
C TRP A 384 21.43 11.36 24.02
N PRO A 385 20.53 12.33 24.38
CA PRO A 385 20.63 13.10 25.60
C PRO A 385 20.57 12.26 26.86
N SER A 386 19.80 11.16 26.87
CA SER A 386 19.68 10.24 28.00
C SER A 386 21.01 9.53 28.30
N ILE A 387 21.68 9.07 27.25
CA ILE A 387 23.00 8.43 27.34
C ILE A 387 24.06 9.45 27.75
N ALA A 388 24.02 10.67 27.18
CA ALA A 388 24.97 11.71 27.52
C ALA A 388 24.92 12.09 29.01
N ARG A 389 23.72 12.23 29.58
CA ARG A 389 23.54 12.53 31.02
C ARG A 389 24.06 11.41 31.92
N LEU A 390 23.84 10.14 31.52
CA LEU A 390 24.36 8.98 32.22
C LEU A 390 25.89 8.96 32.21
N VAL A 391 26.49 9.09 31.01
CA VAL A 391 27.96 9.07 30.82
C VAL A 391 28.63 10.21 31.58
N ARG A 392 28.06 11.43 31.50
CA ARG A 392 28.53 12.58 32.26
C ARG A 392 28.57 12.28 33.75
N GLY A 393 27.48 11.75 34.31
CA GLY A 393 27.39 11.44 35.75
C GLY A 393 28.45 10.44 36.20
N GLN A 394 28.69 9.41 35.41
CA GLN A 394 29.73 8.41 35.68
C GLN A 394 31.16 9.03 35.59
N ILE A 395 31.43 9.82 34.56
CA ILE A 395 32.75 10.42 34.34
C ILE A 395 33.07 11.46 35.40
N LEU A 396 32.10 12.25 35.89
CA LEU A 396 32.30 13.18 37.01
C LEU A 396 32.80 12.44 38.26
N SER A 397 32.22 11.29 38.59
CA SER A 397 32.63 10.47 39.71
C SER A 397 34.01 9.81 39.50
N LEU A 398 34.25 9.31 38.29
CA LEU A 398 35.53 8.61 37.97
C LEU A 398 36.71 9.57 37.84
N ARG A 399 36.49 10.80 37.42
CA ARG A 399 37.51 11.83 37.24
C ARG A 399 38.25 12.17 38.56
N GLU A 400 37.55 12.09 39.68
CA GLU A 400 38.07 12.44 41.01
C GLU A 400 38.83 11.25 41.68
N GLN A 401 38.91 10.10 41.03
CA GLN A 401 39.60 8.94 41.59
C GLN A 401 41.11 9.02 41.41
N GLU A 402 41.83 8.37 42.33
CA GLU A 402 43.31 8.40 42.42
C GLU A 402 44.01 7.97 41.11
N PHE A 403 43.45 6.98 40.39
CA PHE A 403 44.06 6.55 39.12
C PHE A 403 44.02 7.68 38.05
N MET A 404 43.06 8.57 38.10
CA MET A 404 42.99 9.69 37.17
C MET A 404 44.02 10.78 37.51
N LEU A 405 44.24 11.04 38.79
CA LEU A 405 45.34 11.90 39.24
C LEU A 405 46.69 11.37 38.82
N ALA A 406 46.89 10.05 38.90
CA ALA A 406 48.11 9.39 38.44
C ALA A 406 48.30 9.58 36.90
N THR A 407 47.26 9.45 36.09
CA THR A 407 47.36 9.67 34.64
C THR A 407 47.65 11.11 34.29
N GLU A 408 47.22 12.07 35.10
CA GLU A 408 47.52 13.49 34.95
C GLU A 408 48.98 13.78 35.31
N ALA A 409 49.45 13.26 36.43
CA ALA A 409 50.84 13.39 36.87
C ALA A 409 51.82 12.79 35.85
N CYS A 410 51.42 11.69 35.15
CA CYS A 410 52.21 11.08 34.07
C CYS A 410 52.14 11.85 32.73
N GLY A 411 51.42 12.98 32.64
CA GLY A 411 51.34 13.80 31.44
C GLY A 411 50.56 13.18 30.29
N ILE A 412 49.67 12.20 30.54
CA ILE A 412 48.85 11.55 29.50
C ILE A 412 47.90 12.59 28.87
N LYS A 413 47.87 12.65 27.52
CA LYS A 413 46.99 13.57 26.77
C LYS A 413 45.54 13.39 27.16
N VAL A 414 44.80 14.52 27.27
CA VAL A 414 43.39 14.55 27.68
C VAL A 414 42.50 13.54 26.89
N TRP A 415 42.66 13.48 25.57
CA TRP A 415 41.90 12.56 24.73
C TRP A 415 42.13 11.07 25.10
N HIS A 416 43.39 10.72 25.43
CA HIS A 416 43.70 9.37 25.89
C HIS A 416 43.11 9.10 27.29
N ARG A 417 43.10 10.13 28.18
CA ARG A 417 42.46 10.00 29.50
C ARG A 417 40.97 9.72 29.38
N ILE A 418 40.26 10.42 28.49
CA ILE A 418 38.85 10.22 28.28
C ILE A 418 38.59 8.82 27.65
N PHE A 419 39.12 8.56 26.46
CA PHE A 419 38.73 7.39 25.68
C PHE A 419 39.39 6.09 26.10
N ARG A 420 40.60 6.12 26.70
CA ARG A 420 41.33 4.92 27.07
C ARG A 420 41.27 4.60 28.58
N HIS A 421 40.96 5.57 29.40
CA HIS A 421 40.89 5.36 30.86
C HIS A 421 39.48 5.56 31.45
N LEU A 422 38.73 6.60 31.08
CA LEU A 422 37.42 6.85 31.67
C LEU A 422 36.32 6.04 31.00
N ILE A 423 36.17 6.13 29.66
CA ILE A 423 35.09 5.46 28.92
C ILE A 423 35.06 3.96 29.16
N PRO A 424 36.20 3.21 29.16
CA PRO A 424 36.16 1.78 29.43
C PRO A 424 35.56 1.42 30.80
N ASN A 425 35.69 2.28 31.79
CA ASN A 425 35.10 2.09 33.10
C ASN A 425 33.59 2.40 33.13
N VAL A 426 33.06 3.16 32.15
CA VAL A 426 31.64 3.45 31.97
C VAL A 426 30.93 2.38 31.13
N ILE A 427 31.68 1.64 30.26
CA ILE A 427 31.15 0.61 29.36
C ILE A 427 30.23 -0.38 30.06
N PRO A 428 30.53 -0.96 31.23
CA PRO A 428 29.65 -1.91 31.88
C PRO A 428 28.21 -1.35 32.09
N GLN A 429 28.12 -0.13 32.57
CA GLN A 429 26.82 0.53 32.78
C GLN A 429 26.15 0.89 31.45
N LEU A 430 26.93 1.28 30.43
CA LEU A 430 26.44 1.55 29.09
C LEU A 430 25.83 0.32 28.42
N ILE A 431 26.50 -0.82 28.50
CA ILE A 431 26.00 -2.09 27.93
C ILE A 431 24.61 -2.41 28.51
N VAL A 432 24.45 -2.31 29.83
CA VAL A 432 23.17 -2.55 30.48
C VAL A 432 22.11 -1.58 29.95
N THR A 433 22.40 -0.28 29.97
CA THR A 433 21.44 0.75 29.55
C THR A 433 21.09 0.63 28.06
N CYS A 434 22.06 0.38 27.21
CA CYS A 434 21.83 0.20 25.77
C CYS A 434 21.04 -1.08 25.47
N THR A 435 21.30 -2.19 26.20
CA THR A 435 20.55 -3.43 26.03
C THR A 435 19.07 -3.26 26.39
N MET A 436 18.77 -2.61 27.49
CA MET A 436 17.39 -2.26 27.86
C MET A 436 16.79 -1.24 26.89
N GLY A 437 17.61 -0.30 26.40
CA GLY A 437 17.26 0.69 25.40
C GLY A 437 16.81 0.07 24.07
N LEU A 438 17.41 -1.05 23.64
CA LEU A 438 17.02 -1.75 22.40
C LEU A 438 15.53 -2.12 22.41
N GLY A 439 15.02 -2.67 23.52
CA GLY A 439 13.61 -3.04 23.63
C GLY A 439 12.69 -1.83 23.47
N SER A 440 12.98 -0.71 24.15
CA SER A 440 12.20 0.52 24.08
C SER A 440 12.27 1.18 22.70
N THR A 441 13.44 1.17 22.07
CA THR A 441 13.65 1.73 20.72
C THR A 441 12.88 0.93 19.66
N ILE A 442 12.92 -0.40 19.72
CA ILE A 442 12.15 -1.28 18.82
C ILE A 442 10.64 -1.02 19.00
N LEU A 443 10.17 -0.88 20.22
CA LEU A 443 8.77 -0.59 20.49
C LEU A 443 8.36 0.80 19.97
N THR A 444 9.20 1.81 20.12
CA THR A 444 8.99 3.16 19.58
C THR A 444 8.92 3.13 18.05
N ALA A 445 9.87 2.45 17.40
CA ALA A 445 9.87 2.29 15.94
C ALA A 445 8.64 1.51 15.44
N ALA A 446 8.21 0.49 16.19
CA ALA A 446 6.99 -0.26 15.87
C ALA A 446 5.73 0.63 16.03
N THR A 447 5.66 1.45 17.06
CA THR A 447 4.55 2.41 17.27
C THR A 447 4.48 3.43 16.12
N LEU A 448 5.61 3.94 15.66
CA LEU A 448 5.64 4.86 14.52
C LEU A 448 5.20 4.16 13.23
N SER A 449 5.63 2.92 13.01
CA SER A 449 5.21 2.13 11.87
C SER A 449 3.72 1.79 11.93
N PHE A 450 3.19 1.50 13.13
CA PHE A 450 1.75 1.31 13.38
C PHE A 450 0.94 2.58 13.05
N LEU A 451 1.47 3.76 13.33
CA LEU A 451 0.83 5.02 12.95
C LEU A 451 1.01 5.38 11.45
N GLY A 452 1.63 4.51 10.64
CA GLY A 452 1.88 4.73 9.23
C GLY A 452 3.06 5.67 8.93
N LEU A 453 3.78 6.10 9.96
CA LEU A 453 4.90 7.05 9.85
C LEU A 453 6.27 6.37 9.74
N GLY A 454 6.32 5.06 9.95
CA GLY A 454 7.53 4.25 9.94
C GLY A 454 7.87 3.66 8.58
N VAL A 455 8.24 2.38 8.61
CA VAL A 455 8.60 1.58 7.43
C VAL A 455 7.37 1.40 6.54
N LYS A 456 7.52 1.61 5.22
CA LYS A 456 6.46 1.43 4.23
C LYS A 456 6.77 0.29 3.27
N TYR A 457 5.72 -0.17 2.60
CA TYR A 457 5.81 -1.11 1.48
C TYR A 457 6.96 -0.71 0.50
N PRO A 458 7.73 -1.66 -0.05
CA PRO A 458 7.55 -3.11 0.08
C PRO A 458 8.12 -3.72 1.38
N PHE A 459 8.91 -2.98 2.17
CA PHE A 459 9.57 -3.49 3.36
C PHE A 459 8.56 -3.82 4.46
N ALA A 460 8.76 -4.99 5.08
CA ALA A 460 8.02 -5.40 6.26
C ALA A 460 8.72 -4.91 7.54
N SER A 461 7.93 -4.58 8.55
CA SER A 461 8.36 -4.47 9.96
C SER A 461 7.22 -5.00 10.83
N TRP A 462 7.51 -5.47 12.05
CA TRP A 462 6.41 -5.92 12.93
C TRP A 462 5.38 -4.80 13.19
N GLY A 463 5.84 -3.55 13.24
CA GLY A 463 4.94 -2.41 13.44
C GLY A 463 4.02 -2.13 12.26
N ASN A 464 4.50 -2.21 11.01
CA ASN A 464 3.62 -1.99 9.85
C ASN A 464 2.69 -3.17 9.57
N ILE A 465 3.07 -4.38 9.95
CA ILE A 465 2.17 -5.54 9.92
C ILE A 465 1.00 -5.32 10.88
N ILE A 466 1.27 -4.82 12.09
CA ILE A 466 0.22 -4.49 13.06
C ILE A 466 -0.64 -3.30 12.61
N ASN A 467 -0.14 -2.42 11.73
CA ASN A 467 -0.90 -1.27 11.23
C ASN A 467 -2.24 -1.66 10.57
N ASP A 468 -2.34 -2.86 10.01
CA ASP A 468 -3.58 -3.36 9.36
C ASP A 468 -4.78 -3.39 10.33
N VAL A 469 -4.55 -3.44 11.68
CA VAL A 469 -5.62 -3.38 12.68
C VAL A 469 -6.29 -2.01 12.83
N ASN A 470 -5.75 -0.97 12.19
CA ASN A 470 -6.46 0.31 12.10
C ASN A 470 -7.81 0.17 11.37
N ASN A 471 -7.95 -0.90 10.56
CA ASN A 471 -9.24 -1.36 10.09
C ASN A 471 -9.88 -2.29 11.13
N ALA A 472 -10.98 -1.87 11.75
CA ALA A 472 -11.68 -2.65 12.78
C ALA A 472 -12.15 -4.02 12.27
N TYR A 473 -12.49 -4.15 10.98
CA TYR A 473 -12.86 -5.41 10.38
C TYR A 473 -11.68 -6.39 10.34
N VAL A 474 -10.49 -5.93 9.98
CA VAL A 474 -9.26 -6.73 9.98
C VAL A 474 -8.90 -7.15 11.40
N MET A 475 -8.99 -6.24 12.35
CA MET A 475 -8.70 -6.50 13.76
C MET A 475 -9.55 -7.64 14.33
N THR A 476 -10.83 -7.72 13.96
CA THR A 476 -11.78 -8.70 14.52
C THR A 476 -11.80 -10.02 13.75
N ASN A 477 -11.64 -9.99 12.42
CA ASN A 477 -11.85 -11.17 11.58
C ASN A 477 -10.56 -11.88 11.17
N TYR A 478 -9.40 -11.18 11.15
CA TYR A 478 -8.13 -11.70 10.66
C TYR A 478 -7.05 -11.69 11.75
N LEU A 479 -7.31 -12.41 12.86
CA LEU A 479 -6.39 -12.48 14.00
C LEU A 479 -4.99 -13.00 13.64
N PHE A 480 -4.90 -13.85 12.63
CA PHE A 480 -3.65 -14.42 12.14
C PHE A 480 -2.70 -13.39 11.51
N ILE A 481 -3.17 -12.19 11.17
CA ILE A 481 -2.35 -11.09 10.63
C ILE A 481 -1.51 -10.45 11.75
N TRP A 482 -2.15 -9.95 12.79
CA TRP A 482 -1.51 -9.06 13.75
C TRP A 482 -1.04 -9.75 15.04
N ILE A 483 -1.72 -10.81 15.50
CA ILE A 483 -1.32 -11.51 16.71
C ILE A 483 0.11 -12.06 16.63
N PRO A 484 0.54 -12.75 15.56
CA PRO A 484 1.90 -13.24 15.46
C PRO A 484 2.95 -12.11 15.49
N ALA A 485 2.68 -10.97 14.82
CA ALA A 485 3.57 -9.81 14.86
C ALA A 485 3.65 -9.19 16.27
N GLY A 486 2.50 -9.08 16.96
CA GLY A 486 2.45 -8.64 18.35
C GLY A 486 3.21 -9.55 19.31
N VAL A 487 3.10 -10.87 19.13
CA VAL A 487 3.85 -11.86 19.90
C VAL A 487 5.35 -11.75 19.65
N CYS A 488 5.78 -11.63 18.38
CA CYS A 488 7.19 -11.44 18.04
C CYS A 488 7.77 -10.17 18.70
N LEU A 489 7.02 -9.07 18.65
CA LEU A 489 7.41 -7.81 19.29
C LEU A 489 7.51 -7.96 20.81
N LEU A 490 6.49 -8.54 21.45
CA LEU A 490 6.45 -8.78 22.90
C LEU A 490 7.65 -9.63 23.36
N LEU A 491 7.88 -10.76 22.71
CA LEU A 491 8.98 -11.67 23.05
C LEU A 491 10.33 -10.98 22.88
N THR A 492 10.52 -10.18 21.84
CA THR A 492 11.77 -9.45 21.60
C THR A 492 12.03 -8.42 22.70
N VAL A 493 11.01 -7.62 23.07
CA VAL A 493 11.14 -6.62 24.13
C VAL A 493 11.40 -7.27 25.49
N LEU A 494 10.67 -8.33 25.84
CA LEU A 494 10.91 -9.10 27.06
C LEU A 494 12.31 -9.72 27.07
N GLY A 495 12.77 -10.27 25.94
CA GLY A 495 14.11 -10.84 25.80
C GLY A 495 15.19 -9.81 26.10
N PHE A 496 15.12 -8.61 25.52
CA PHE A 496 16.08 -7.53 25.79
C PHE A 496 16.03 -7.06 27.24
N ASN A 497 14.85 -6.93 27.84
CA ASN A 497 14.73 -6.56 29.26
C ASN A 497 15.34 -7.62 30.18
N PHE A 498 15.04 -8.91 29.99
CA PHE A 498 15.62 -9.98 30.80
C PHE A 498 17.15 -10.08 30.67
N VAL A 499 17.67 -9.90 29.45
CA VAL A 499 19.11 -9.85 29.22
C VAL A 499 19.72 -8.61 29.87
N GLY A 500 19.08 -7.44 29.75
CA GLY A 500 19.53 -6.20 30.36
C GLY A 500 19.60 -6.28 31.88
N ASP A 501 18.56 -6.81 32.53
CA ASP A 501 18.53 -7.05 33.98
C ASP A 501 19.60 -8.06 34.40
N GLY A 502 19.74 -9.15 33.63
CA GLY A 502 20.80 -10.14 33.90
C GLY A 502 22.22 -9.59 33.78
N LEU A 503 22.46 -8.70 32.81
CA LEU A 503 23.74 -7.99 32.67
C LEU A 503 23.95 -7.01 33.84
N ARG A 504 22.92 -6.29 34.25
CA ARG A 504 22.97 -5.40 35.40
C ARG A 504 23.42 -6.15 36.66
N ASP A 505 22.77 -7.29 36.95
CA ASP A 505 23.10 -8.13 38.09
C ASP A 505 24.52 -8.70 38.00
N ALA A 506 24.96 -9.07 36.80
CA ALA A 506 26.28 -9.62 36.56
C ALA A 506 27.43 -8.60 36.77
N PHE A 507 27.18 -7.33 36.43
CA PHE A 507 28.13 -6.22 36.60
C PHE A 507 28.11 -5.64 38.03
N ASP A 508 27.08 -5.88 38.86
CA ASP A 508 27.03 -5.34 40.21
C ASP A 508 28.05 -6.05 41.13
N PRO A 509 29.05 -5.30 41.65
CA PRO A 509 30.08 -5.89 42.53
C PRO A 509 29.53 -6.27 43.92
N LYS A 510 28.38 -5.71 44.34
CA LYS A 510 27.79 -5.94 45.68
C LYS A 510 27.02 -7.25 45.79
N MET A 511 26.65 -7.85 44.66
CA MET A 511 26.00 -9.16 44.64
C MET A 511 27.01 -10.30 44.92
N LYS A 512 27.47 -10.38 46.17
CA LYS A 512 28.18 -11.54 46.68
C LYS A 512 27.18 -12.63 47.05
N ARG A 513 26.83 -13.50 46.10
CA ARG A 513 26.25 -14.82 46.41
C ARG A 513 26.81 -15.88 45.47
#